data_40af30bbb8e37bc18e5f2e3137bd64c4
#
_entry.id   40af30bbb8e37bc18e5f2e3137bd64c4
#
_cell.length_a   1.000
_cell.length_b   1.000
_cell.length_c   1.000
_cell.angle_alpha   90.00
_cell.angle_beta   90.00
_cell.angle_gamma   90.00
#
_symmetry.space_group_name_H-M   'P 1'
#
loop_
_entity.id
_entity.type
_entity.pdbx_description
1 polymer ?
#
loop_
_entity_poly.entity_id
_entity_poly.type
_entity_poly.pdbx_seq_one_letter_code
_entity_poly.pdbx_strand_id
1 'polypeptide(L)'
;MPAQLLGDHVRFRFTPADAGVTGVVLQCDRAVPGGREFRRDADRGGWVLDVPRPALQRVEYRFAVERGDDIEVVTDPGNPVTVRTAFGDRSVTEMPGYAPPWWLGAPAVPGRLDPHTLSGETTHEVPVTVWTPADLADEDPAPLLLVHDGPEYDQLAAVTAYSGALVAAGHLPPHRVALAHPVIRDAWYSGSPQYLRTIAAAGLDGLEARYAVRGRVVVAGASLGGLTALLLGLLAAPRVGGVFAQSGSFFQVRHDDAESGHRYFGRISRLVQSVLDMRHAEQPLVVGMTCGALEDNAANNRDMATALHRAGHDVTLTEVADLHNYTAWRDALDPCLTDVLRRVWDHGG
;
A
#
# COMPACT_ATOMS: atom_id res chain seq x y z
N MET A 1 6.57 29.39 3.63
CA MET A 1 7.27 28.94 2.40
C MET A 1 7.47 27.44 2.53
N PRO A 2 7.22 26.65 1.48
CA PRO A 2 7.42 25.21 1.53
C PRO A 2 8.86 24.86 1.91
N ALA A 3 9.09 23.61 2.29
CA ALA A 3 10.43 23.11 2.56
C ALA A 3 11.36 23.38 1.36
N GLN A 4 12.58 23.83 1.61
CA GLN A 4 13.54 24.25 0.59
C GLN A 4 14.66 23.22 0.46
N LEU A 5 14.97 22.84 -0.77
CA LEU A 5 16.13 22.00 -1.07
C LEU A 5 17.37 22.89 -1.19
N LEU A 6 18.36 22.64 -0.35
CA LEU A 6 19.61 23.40 -0.26
C LEU A 6 20.80 22.44 -0.42
N GLY A 7 21.12 22.10 -1.66
CA GLY A 7 22.19 21.14 -1.94
C GLY A 7 21.88 19.75 -1.38
N ASP A 8 22.63 19.34 -0.37
CA ASP A 8 22.52 18.07 0.33
C ASP A 8 21.60 18.09 1.57
N HIS A 9 20.85 19.20 1.77
CA HIS A 9 19.93 19.38 2.90
C HIS A 9 18.53 19.77 2.43
N VAL A 10 17.54 19.46 3.30
CA VAL A 10 16.16 19.95 3.23
C VAL A 10 15.95 20.90 4.40
N ARG A 11 15.56 22.14 4.13
CA ARG A 11 15.24 23.15 5.13
C ARG A 11 13.75 23.29 5.32
N PHE A 12 13.28 22.99 6.51
CA PHE A 12 11.93 23.27 6.97
C PHE A 12 11.88 24.60 7.71
N ARG A 13 10.76 25.33 7.56
CA ARG A 13 10.51 26.58 8.25
C ARG A 13 9.10 26.60 8.82
N PHE A 14 8.96 27.11 10.02
CA PHE A 14 7.67 27.37 10.63
C PHE A 14 7.64 28.82 11.15
N THR A 15 6.67 29.58 10.67
CA THR A 15 6.43 30.96 11.15
C THR A 15 5.13 30.93 11.94
N PRO A 16 5.18 31.05 13.27
CA PRO A 16 3.99 31.07 14.10
C PRO A 16 3.18 32.35 13.87
N ALA A 17 1.86 32.26 14.00
CA ALA A 17 0.96 33.40 13.96
C ALA A 17 1.01 34.24 15.25
N ASP A 18 1.49 33.66 16.35
CA ASP A 18 1.56 34.26 17.69
C ASP A 18 2.90 33.95 18.37
N ALA A 19 3.17 34.67 19.46
CA ALA A 19 4.40 34.54 20.23
C ALA A 19 4.43 33.37 21.23
N GLY A 20 3.33 32.61 21.35
CA GLY A 20 3.16 31.55 22.37
C GLY A 20 3.87 30.25 22.06
N VAL A 21 4.47 30.08 20.88
CA VAL A 21 5.16 28.85 20.49
C VAL A 21 6.48 28.72 21.23
N THR A 22 6.63 27.64 21.98
CA THR A 22 7.82 27.32 22.80
C THR A 22 8.76 26.33 22.12
N GLY A 23 8.23 25.46 21.24
CA GLY A 23 8.98 24.47 20.47
C GLY A 23 8.28 24.06 19.19
N VAL A 24 9.03 23.52 18.24
CA VAL A 24 8.51 22.89 17.03
C VAL A 24 9.32 21.64 16.74
N VAL A 25 8.63 20.53 16.46
CA VAL A 25 9.24 19.24 16.15
C VAL A 25 8.73 18.73 14.81
N LEU A 26 9.63 18.27 13.95
CA LEU A 26 9.28 17.64 12.68
C LEU A 26 8.77 16.21 12.93
N GLN A 27 7.53 15.95 12.58
CA GLN A 27 6.96 14.61 12.55
C GLN A 27 7.04 14.05 11.12
N CYS A 28 7.96 13.14 10.88
CA CYS A 28 8.13 12.40 9.63
C CYS A 28 8.59 10.99 9.93
N ASP A 29 8.71 10.17 8.90
CA ASP A 29 9.23 8.82 9.02
C ASP A 29 10.67 8.82 9.59
N ARG A 30 11.01 7.79 10.38
CA ARG A 30 12.33 7.64 10.99
C ARG A 30 13.46 7.46 9.99
N ALA A 31 13.17 6.97 8.77
CA ALA A 31 14.14 6.86 7.69
C ALA A 31 14.63 8.23 7.17
N VAL A 32 13.92 9.33 7.47
CA VAL A 32 14.43 10.68 7.19
C VAL A 32 15.57 10.98 8.17
N PRO A 33 16.81 11.25 7.72
CA PRO A 33 17.95 11.42 8.60
C PRO A 33 17.92 12.75 9.36
N GLY A 34 18.70 12.86 10.44
CA GLY A 34 18.91 14.07 11.22
C GLY A 34 17.97 14.27 12.40
N GLY A 35 18.14 15.41 13.08
CA GLY A 35 17.31 15.80 14.22
C GLY A 35 15.88 16.16 13.81
N ARG A 36 15.00 16.28 14.80
CA ARG A 36 13.59 16.65 14.62
C ARG A 36 13.24 18.01 15.19
N GLU A 37 14.04 18.53 16.11
CA GLU A 37 13.78 19.77 16.82
C GLU A 37 14.22 20.98 15.98
N PHE A 38 13.32 21.95 15.87
CA PHE A 38 13.61 23.21 15.22
C PHE A 38 14.36 24.13 16.19
N ARG A 39 15.26 24.96 15.64
CA ARG A 39 15.87 26.07 16.36
C ARG A 39 15.20 27.40 15.99
N ARG A 40 15.30 28.39 16.88
CA ARG A 40 14.86 29.76 16.56
C ARG A 40 15.68 30.32 15.39
N ASP A 41 15.01 30.94 14.43
CA ASP A 41 15.65 31.68 13.34
C ASP A 41 15.78 33.15 13.77
N ALA A 42 16.98 33.50 14.25
CA ALA A 42 17.23 34.87 14.78
C ALA A 42 17.16 35.92 13.70
N ASP A 43 17.48 35.60 12.45
CA ASP A 43 17.55 36.55 11.35
C ASP A 43 16.19 36.89 10.74
N ARG A 44 15.29 35.87 10.66
CA ARG A 44 14.00 36.00 9.97
C ARG A 44 12.79 35.85 10.89
N GLY A 45 13.02 35.55 12.15
CA GLY A 45 11.97 35.16 13.09
C GLY A 45 11.40 33.76 12.77
N GLY A 46 10.69 33.18 13.74
CA GLY A 46 10.11 31.81 13.62
C GLY A 46 11.12 30.70 13.92
N TRP A 47 10.95 29.57 13.26
CA TRP A 47 11.66 28.34 13.55
C TRP A 47 12.20 27.71 12.27
N VAL A 48 13.39 27.10 12.34
CA VAL A 48 14.07 26.50 11.20
C VAL A 48 14.72 25.18 11.61
N LEU A 49 14.63 24.19 10.72
CA LEU A 49 15.30 22.91 10.84
C LEU A 49 15.94 22.56 9.50
N ASP A 50 17.21 22.19 9.53
CA ASP A 50 17.92 21.62 8.39
C ASP A 50 18.14 20.13 8.67
N VAL A 51 17.70 19.26 7.76
CA VAL A 51 17.97 17.82 7.81
C VAL A 51 18.76 17.41 6.57
N PRO A 52 19.65 16.42 6.66
CA PRO A 52 20.28 15.86 5.48
C PRO A 52 19.22 15.39 4.48
N ARG A 53 19.47 15.59 3.21
CA ARG A 53 18.54 15.16 2.16
C ARG A 53 18.45 13.62 2.15
N PRO A 54 17.24 13.05 2.38
CA PRO A 54 17.08 11.61 2.34
C PRO A 54 17.20 11.07 0.91
N ALA A 55 17.56 9.81 0.77
CA ALA A 55 17.53 9.08 -0.50
C ALA A 55 16.11 8.61 -0.85
N LEU A 56 15.17 9.56 -0.83
CA LEU A 56 13.74 9.37 -1.08
C LEU A 56 13.29 10.29 -2.20
N GLN A 57 12.23 9.91 -2.90
CA GLN A 57 11.58 10.76 -3.89
C GLN A 57 10.67 11.81 -3.26
N ARG A 58 10.13 11.53 -2.04
CA ARG A 58 9.23 12.42 -1.31
C ARG A 58 9.39 12.24 0.19
N VAL A 59 9.03 13.28 0.94
CA VAL A 59 8.91 13.25 2.39
C VAL A 59 7.53 13.74 2.78
N GLU A 60 6.75 12.90 3.44
CA GLU A 60 5.50 13.27 4.08
C GLU A 60 5.77 13.67 5.53
N TYR A 61 5.27 14.84 5.94
CA TYR A 61 5.57 15.38 7.27
C TYR A 61 4.43 16.22 7.85
N ARG A 62 4.53 16.45 9.15
CA ARG A 62 3.74 17.43 9.92
C ARG A 62 4.65 18.13 10.90
N PHE A 63 4.16 19.20 11.51
CA PHE A 63 4.80 19.86 12.62
C PHE A 63 4.04 19.60 13.92
N ALA A 64 4.73 19.16 14.97
CA ALA A 64 4.22 19.22 16.33
C ALA A 64 4.66 20.58 16.91
N VAL A 65 3.69 21.42 17.18
CA VAL A 65 3.88 22.80 17.65
C VAL A 65 3.57 22.85 19.14
N GLU A 66 4.55 23.19 19.94
CA GLU A 66 4.48 23.25 21.40
C GLU A 66 4.12 24.65 21.87
N ARG A 67 3.16 24.74 22.79
CA ARG A 67 2.76 25.97 23.50
C ARG A 67 2.65 25.67 25.00
N GLY A 68 3.77 25.81 25.72
CA GLY A 68 3.88 25.33 27.09
C GLY A 68 3.71 23.81 27.13
N ASP A 69 2.68 23.31 27.85
CA ASP A 69 2.38 21.87 27.96
C ASP A 69 1.48 21.34 26.84
N ASP A 70 0.94 22.22 26.00
CA ASP A 70 0.05 21.84 24.88
C ASP A 70 0.86 21.54 23.63
N ILE A 71 0.50 20.47 22.90
CA ILE A 71 1.09 20.07 21.61
C ILE A 71 -0.02 20.00 20.55
N GLU A 72 0.09 20.79 19.53
CA GLU A 72 -0.77 20.79 18.36
C GLU A 72 -0.04 20.20 17.16
N VAL A 73 -0.63 19.20 16.47
CA VAL A 73 -0.05 18.62 15.27
C VAL A 73 -0.73 19.19 14.03
N VAL A 74 0.05 19.88 13.21
CA VAL A 74 -0.46 20.61 12.03
C VAL A 74 0.32 20.23 10.76
N THR A 75 -0.32 20.39 9.61
CA THR A 75 0.40 20.44 8.33
C THR A 75 1.23 21.73 8.28
N ASP A 76 2.24 21.77 7.40
CA ASP A 76 3.06 22.99 7.19
C ASP A 76 2.20 24.10 6.56
N PRO A 77 1.91 25.20 7.29
CA PRO A 77 1.09 26.29 6.75
C PRO A 77 1.74 26.99 5.55
N GLY A 78 3.05 26.84 5.39
CA GLY A 78 3.81 27.42 4.29
C GLY A 78 3.88 26.53 3.06
N ASN A 79 3.39 25.29 3.13
CA ASN A 79 3.44 24.34 2.03
C ASN A 79 2.01 23.99 1.54
N PRO A 80 1.63 24.42 0.32
CA PRO A 80 0.31 24.11 -0.23
C PRO A 80 0.16 22.65 -0.69
N VAL A 81 1.28 21.91 -0.80
CA VAL A 81 1.25 20.53 -1.25
C VAL A 81 0.97 19.61 -0.07
N THR A 82 -0.17 18.99 -0.07
CA THR A 82 -0.59 18.03 0.96
C THR A 82 -1.06 16.73 0.33
N VAL A 83 -0.98 15.65 1.09
CA VAL A 83 -1.54 14.34 0.75
C VAL A 83 -2.45 13.87 1.87
N ARG A 84 -3.58 13.29 1.49
CA ARG A 84 -4.47 12.61 2.43
C ARG A 84 -3.90 11.25 2.79
N THR A 85 -3.91 10.91 4.07
CA THR A 85 -3.51 9.58 4.55
C THR A 85 -4.61 8.98 5.43
N ALA A 86 -4.49 7.69 5.78
CA ALA A 86 -5.39 7.05 6.74
C ALA A 86 -5.36 7.70 8.14
N PHE A 87 -4.32 8.50 8.44
CA PHE A 87 -4.10 9.17 9.72
C PHE A 87 -4.20 10.70 9.63
N GLY A 88 -4.94 11.21 8.66
CA GLY A 88 -5.11 12.64 8.38
C GLY A 88 -4.09 13.18 7.37
N ASP A 89 -4.22 14.46 7.05
CA ASP A 89 -3.41 15.11 6.01
C ASP A 89 -1.96 15.29 6.46
N ARG A 90 -1.04 15.19 5.50
CA ARG A 90 0.39 15.49 5.66
C ARG A 90 0.85 16.46 4.59
N SER A 91 1.78 17.34 4.93
CA SER A 91 2.51 18.12 3.93
C SER A 91 3.53 17.26 3.23
N VAL A 92 3.81 17.57 1.97
CA VAL A 92 4.73 16.79 1.13
C VAL A 92 5.85 17.70 0.61
N THR A 93 7.08 17.22 0.72
CA THR A 93 8.22 17.78 0.00
C THR A 93 8.66 16.75 -1.05
N GLU A 94 8.55 17.15 -2.31
CA GLU A 94 9.01 16.34 -3.43
C GLU A 94 10.48 16.64 -3.73
N MET A 95 11.27 15.59 -3.98
CA MET A 95 12.67 15.73 -4.34
C MET A 95 12.83 15.89 -5.86
N PRO A 96 13.91 16.50 -6.35
CA PRO A 96 14.17 16.62 -7.78
C PRO A 96 14.18 15.26 -8.45
N GLY A 97 13.44 15.14 -9.55
CA GLY A 97 13.29 13.92 -10.31
C GLY A 97 12.07 13.07 -9.92
N TYR A 98 11.33 13.43 -8.87
CA TYR A 98 10.02 12.83 -8.66
C TYR A 98 9.05 13.24 -9.78
N ALA A 99 8.33 12.28 -10.30
CA ALA A 99 7.21 12.52 -11.20
C ALA A 99 6.06 11.57 -10.81
N PRO A 100 4.84 12.09 -10.68
CA PRO A 100 3.68 11.22 -10.47
C PRO A 100 3.49 10.27 -11.66
N PRO A 101 2.88 9.10 -11.46
CA PRO A 101 2.67 8.15 -12.55
C PRO A 101 1.76 8.76 -13.63
N TRP A 102 2.06 8.42 -14.88
CA TRP A 102 1.39 8.96 -16.08
C TRP A 102 -0.13 8.80 -16.06
N TRP A 103 -0.62 7.71 -15.52
CA TRP A 103 -2.03 7.35 -15.52
C TRP A 103 -2.91 8.25 -14.60
N LEU A 104 -2.33 8.98 -13.64
CA LEU A 104 -3.08 9.90 -12.77
C LEU A 104 -3.73 11.07 -13.53
N GLY A 105 -3.18 11.48 -14.65
CA GLY A 105 -3.72 12.55 -15.47
C GLY A 105 -4.27 12.08 -16.82
N ALA A 106 -4.27 10.75 -17.05
CA ALA A 106 -4.71 10.18 -18.31
C ALA A 106 -6.24 10.04 -18.38
N PRO A 107 -6.83 10.00 -19.58
CA PRO A 107 -8.20 9.57 -19.77
C PRO A 107 -8.40 8.17 -19.19
N ALA A 108 -9.52 7.95 -18.51
CA ALA A 108 -9.88 6.67 -17.92
C ALA A 108 -11.28 6.25 -18.34
N VAL A 109 -11.51 4.95 -18.54
CA VAL A 109 -12.88 4.45 -18.72
C VAL A 109 -13.66 4.67 -17.41
N PRO A 110 -14.88 5.20 -17.46
CA PRO A 110 -15.73 5.30 -16.31
C PRO A 110 -16.14 3.90 -15.83
N GLY A 111 -16.46 3.76 -14.55
CA GLY A 111 -16.97 2.51 -14.01
C GLY A 111 -18.10 2.74 -13.02
N ARG A 112 -18.83 1.68 -12.71
CA ARG A 112 -19.83 1.64 -11.65
C ARG A 112 -19.27 0.90 -10.43
N LEU A 113 -19.77 1.22 -9.27
CA LEU A 113 -19.42 0.60 -7.99
C LEU A 113 -20.65 -0.14 -7.46
N ASP A 114 -20.55 -1.45 -7.34
CA ASP A 114 -21.63 -2.31 -6.86
C ASP A 114 -21.25 -2.91 -5.50
N PRO A 115 -21.98 -2.59 -4.41
CA PRO A 115 -21.71 -3.15 -3.09
C PRO A 115 -22.23 -4.59 -2.96
N HIS A 116 -21.43 -5.44 -2.34
CA HIS A 116 -21.75 -6.82 -2.03
C HIS A 116 -21.36 -7.16 -0.59
N THR A 117 -21.87 -8.27 -0.10
CA THR A 117 -21.51 -8.83 1.20
C THR A 117 -21.20 -10.30 1.03
N LEU A 118 -20.03 -10.70 1.50
CA LEU A 118 -19.58 -12.08 1.48
C LEU A 118 -19.78 -12.69 2.88
N SER A 119 -20.52 -13.76 2.96
CA SER A 119 -20.74 -14.53 4.19
C SER A 119 -19.92 -15.81 4.16
N GLY A 120 -19.36 -16.22 5.30
CA GLY A 120 -18.53 -17.41 5.40
C GLY A 120 -18.22 -17.78 6.85
N GLU A 121 -16.98 -18.17 7.13
CA GLU A 121 -16.56 -18.59 8.47
C GLU A 121 -16.26 -17.44 9.45
N THR A 122 -16.22 -16.21 8.96
CA THR A 122 -15.97 -15.02 9.79
C THR A 122 -17.18 -14.68 10.68
N THR A 123 -16.92 -14.13 11.87
CA THR A 123 -17.97 -13.68 12.80
C THR A 123 -18.75 -12.47 12.28
N HIS A 124 -18.18 -11.75 11.33
CA HIS A 124 -18.78 -10.62 10.64
C HIS A 124 -18.77 -10.89 9.14
N GLU A 125 -19.77 -10.44 8.44
CA GLU A 125 -19.78 -10.43 6.99
C GLU A 125 -18.65 -9.54 6.46
N VAL A 126 -18.12 -9.89 5.28
CA VAL A 126 -17.06 -9.14 4.63
C VAL A 126 -17.69 -8.28 3.53
N PRO A 127 -17.82 -6.95 3.73
CA PRO A 127 -18.28 -6.06 2.68
C PRO A 127 -17.24 -6.03 1.54
N VAL A 128 -17.71 -6.03 0.32
CA VAL A 128 -16.88 -5.88 -0.90
C VAL A 128 -17.61 -4.94 -1.86
N THR A 129 -16.90 -3.97 -2.40
CA THR A 129 -17.43 -3.14 -3.48
C THR A 129 -16.73 -3.51 -4.78
N VAL A 130 -17.49 -3.86 -5.82
CA VAL A 130 -16.91 -4.23 -7.11
C VAL A 130 -17.01 -3.05 -8.07
N TRP A 131 -15.86 -2.56 -8.51
CA TRP A 131 -15.75 -1.63 -9.63
C TRP A 131 -15.79 -2.43 -10.94
N THR A 132 -16.65 -1.99 -11.86
CA THR A 132 -16.77 -2.60 -13.18
C THR A 132 -16.78 -1.48 -14.23
N PRO A 133 -16.00 -1.57 -15.34
CA PRO A 133 -16.09 -0.62 -16.45
C PRO A 133 -17.53 -0.45 -16.92
N ALA A 134 -17.93 0.77 -17.29
CA ALA A 134 -19.33 1.06 -17.59
C ALA A 134 -19.89 0.23 -18.76
N ASP A 135 -19.05 -0.08 -19.74
CA ASP A 135 -19.43 -0.85 -20.94
C ASP A 135 -19.28 -2.37 -20.78
N LEU A 136 -18.90 -2.86 -19.59
CA LEU A 136 -18.76 -4.28 -19.29
C LEU A 136 -20.00 -4.78 -18.54
N ALA A 137 -20.78 -5.67 -19.18
CA ALA A 137 -21.93 -6.28 -18.53
C ALA A 137 -21.50 -7.33 -17.49
N ASP A 138 -22.38 -7.68 -16.53
CA ASP A 138 -22.05 -8.62 -15.47
C ASP A 138 -21.78 -10.03 -16.00
N GLU A 139 -22.49 -10.42 -17.07
CA GLU A 139 -22.36 -11.68 -17.77
C GLU A 139 -21.20 -11.75 -18.76
N ASP A 140 -20.54 -10.62 -19.06
CA ASP A 140 -19.37 -10.60 -19.92
C ASP A 140 -18.15 -11.20 -19.22
N PRO A 141 -17.49 -12.21 -19.81
CA PRO A 141 -16.32 -12.83 -19.20
C PRO A 141 -15.15 -11.85 -19.09
N ALA A 142 -14.73 -11.52 -17.86
CA ALA A 142 -13.64 -10.60 -17.62
C ALA A 142 -12.77 -11.06 -16.43
N PRO A 143 -11.47 -10.70 -16.44
CA PRO A 143 -10.59 -10.96 -15.30
C PRO A 143 -11.02 -10.22 -14.04
N LEU A 144 -10.54 -10.71 -12.87
CA LEU A 144 -10.83 -10.13 -11.56
C LEU A 144 -9.53 -9.81 -10.80
N LEU A 145 -9.43 -8.59 -10.33
CA LEU A 145 -8.45 -8.14 -9.32
C LEU A 145 -9.18 -7.98 -7.98
N LEU A 146 -8.74 -8.69 -6.92
CA LEU A 146 -9.23 -8.52 -5.57
C LEU A 146 -8.22 -7.75 -4.74
N VAL A 147 -8.64 -6.64 -4.11
CA VAL A 147 -7.78 -5.72 -3.38
C VAL A 147 -8.20 -5.68 -1.91
N HIS A 148 -7.28 -6.02 -1.03
CA HIS A 148 -7.44 -5.82 0.42
C HIS A 148 -7.26 -4.35 0.80
N ASP A 149 -7.92 -3.89 1.88
CA ASP A 149 -8.05 -2.46 2.23
C ASP A 149 -8.66 -1.65 1.08
N GLY A 150 -9.66 -2.24 0.38
CA GLY A 150 -10.20 -1.72 -0.86
C GLY A 150 -10.61 -0.25 -0.84
N PRO A 151 -11.39 0.23 0.17
CA PRO A 151 -11.76 1.65 0.26
C PRO A 151 -10.57 2.59 0.35
N GLU A 152 -9.56 2.24 1.15
CA GLU A 152 -8.34 3.03 1.29
C GLU A 152 -7.51 2.99 0.02
N TYR A 153 -7.41 1.84 -0.64
CA TYR A 153 -6.74 1.74 -1.94
C TYR A 153 -7.41 2.56 -3.02
N ASP A 154 -8.74 2.63 -3.03
CA ASP A 154 -9.45 3.46 -3.99
C ASP A 154 -9.30 4.95 -3.67
N GLN A 155 -9.47 5.33 -2.41
CA GLN A 155 -9.42 6.74 -2.00
C GLN A 155 -8.01 7.33 -1.97
N LEU A 156 -7.00 6.54 -1.57
CA LEU A 156 -5.64 7.02 -1.29
C LEU A 156 -4.61 6.58 -2.34
N ALA A 157 -4.85 5.46 -3.03
CA ALA A 157 -3.99 4.96 -4.10
C ALA A 157 -4.68 4.93 -5.47
N ALA A 158 -5.95 5.35 -5.58
CA ALA A 158 -6.68 5.53 -6.82
C ALA A 158 -6.70 4.26 -7.72
N VAL A 159 -6.87 3.06 -7.14
CA VAL A 159 -6.74 1.79 -7.86
C VAL A 159 -7.79 1.62 -8.97
N THR A 160 -9.01 2.15 -8.79
CA THR A 160 -10.03 2.11 -9.85
C THR A 160 -9.72 3.09 -10.98
N ALA A 161 -9.18 4.27 -10.67
CA ALA A 161 -8.70 5.21 -11.68
C ALA A 161 -7.50 4.65 -12.46
N TYR A 162 -6.55 3.99 -11.77
CA TYR A 162 -5.48 3.22 -12.40
C TYR A 162 -6.04 2.19 -13.38
N SER A 163 -6.95 1.32 -12.93
CA SER A 163 -7.59 0.31 -13.79
C SER A 163 -8.27 0.93 -15.01
N GLY A 164 -9.05 2.00 -14.79
CA GLY A 164 -9.74 2.72 -15.86
C GLY A 164 -8.78 3.35 -16.89
N ALA A 165 -7.67 3.93 -16.44
CA ALA A 165 -6.67 4.54 -17.31
C ALA A 165 -5.93 3.48 -18.15
N LEU A 166 -5.55 2.34 -17.56
CA LEU A 166 -4.86 1.27 -18.27
C LEU A 166 -5.76 0.56 -19.28
N VAL A 167 -7.04 0.40 -18.97
CA VAL A 167 -8.04 -0.10 -19.94
C VAL A 167 -8.22 0.90 -21.09
N ALA A 168 -8.37 2.19 -20.79
CA ALA A 168 -8.49 3.23 -21.83
C ALA A 168 -7.27 3.32 -22.76
N ALA A 169 -6.08 3.10 -22.20
CA ALA A 169 -4.83 3.07 -22.96
C ALA A 169 -4.59 1.74 -23.72
N GLY A 170 -5.43 0.73 -23.53
CA GLY A 170 -5.24 -0.61 -24.11
C GLY A 170 -4.09 -1.40 -23.48
N HIS A 171 -3.62 -0.99 -22.30
CA HIS A 171 -2.54 -1.67 -21.59
C HIS A 171 -3.03 -2.91 -20.84
N LEU A 172 -4.29 -2.92 -20.43
CA LEU A 172 -4.97 -4.07 -19.80
C LEU A 172 -6.33 -4.31 -20.48
N PRO A 173 -6.82 -5.55 -20.52
CA PRO A 173 -8.19 -5.84 -20.95
C PRO A 173 -9.19 -5.21 -19.97
N PRO A 174 -10.45 -4.98 -20.37
CA PRO A 174 -11.53 -4.69 -19.44
C PRO A 174 -11.59 -5.77 -18.35
N HIS A 175 -11.61 -5.34 -17.08
CA HIS A 175 -11.55 -6.21 -15.91
C HIS A 175 -12.33 -5.61 -14.75
N ARG A 176 -12.63 -6.40 -13.74
CA ARG A 176 -13.28 -5.97 -12.51
C ARG A 176 -12.29 -5.83 -11.37
N VAL A 177 -12.56 -4.88 -10.45
CA VAL A 177 -11.78 -4.69 -9.23
C VAL A 177 -12.71 -4.88 -8.03
N ALA A 178 -12.49 -5.95 -7.26
CA ALA A 178 -13.21 -6.22 -6.01
C ALA A 178 -12.43 -5.61 -4.83
N LEU A 179 -13.02 -4.59 -4.22
CA LEU A 179 -12.47 -3.83 -3.11
C LEU A 179 -12.98 -4.44 -1.79
N ALA A 180 -12.18 -5.28 -1.15
CA ALA A 180 -12.54 -5.93 0.12
C ALA A 180 -12.36 -4.97 1.31
N HIS A 181 -13.41 -4.83 2.13
CA HIS A 181 -13.43 -3.92 3.26
C HIS A 181 -13.10 -4.67 4.56
N PRO A 182 -12.06 -4.31 5.30
CA PRO A 182 -11.76 -4.95 6.58
C PRO A 182 -12.65 -4.39 7.70
N VAL A 183 -13.51 -5.22 8.29
CA VAL A 183 -14.34 -4.83 9.46
C VAL A 183 -13.50 -4.83 10.75
N ILE A 184 -12.69 -5.87 10.94
CA ILE A 184 -11.75 -6.00 12.06
C ILE A 184 -10.35 -6.28 11.52
N ARG A 185 -9.77 -5.25 10.89
CA ARG A 185 -8.57 -5.32 10.05
C ARG A 185 -7.44 -6.12 10.67
N ASP A 186 -6.98 -5.75 11.85
CA ASP A 186 -5.83 -6.38 12.50
C ASP A 186 -6.08 -7.86 12.81
N ALA A 187 -7.29 -8.21 13.22
CA ALA A 187 -7.62 -9.59 13.52
C ALA A 187 -7.68 -10.46 12.25
N TRP A 188 -8.27 -9.92 11.16
CA TRP A 188 -8.42 -10.63 9.90
C TRP A 188 -7.10 -10.74 9.13
N TYR A 189 -6.41 -9.60 8.96
CA TYR A 189 -5.24 -9.49 8.10
C TYR A 189 -3.94 -10.01 8.74
N SER A 190 -3.99 -10.33 10.03
CA SER A 190 -2.88 -11.02 10.69
C SER A 190 -2.88 -12.54 10.46
N GLY A 191 -3.36 -13.01 9.31
CA GLY A 191 -3.42 -14.42 8.95
C GLY A 191 -4.54 -15.20 9.65
N SER A 192 -5.76 -14.60 9.74
CA SER A 192 -6.94 -15.31 10.26
C SER A 192 -7.35 -16.44 9.33
N PRO A 193 -7.36 -17.71 9.78
CA PRO A 193 -7.80 -18.82 8.95
C PRO A 193 -9.25 -18.68 8.51
N GLN A 194 -10.12 -18.14 9.37
CA GLN A 194 -11.54 -17.93 9.05
C GLN A 194 -11.68 -16.91 7.92
N TYR A 195 -10.98 -15.78 8.00
CA TYR A 195 -11.02 -14.76 6.95
C TYR A 195 -10.48 -15.32 5.62
N LEU A 196 -9.32 -15.95 5.64
CA LEU A 196 -8.71 -16.52 4.44
C LEU A 196 -9.61 -17.56 3.77
N ARG A 197 -10.23 -18.48 4.55
CA ARG A 197 -11.17 -19.46 4.00
C ARG A 197 -12.47 -18.82 3.52
N THR A 198 -12.98 -17.79 4.22
CA THR A 198 -14.16 -17.04 3.75
C THR A 198 -13.91 -16.46 2.37
N ILE A 199 -12.78 -15.77 2.14
CA ILE A 199 -12.47 -15.21 0.82
C ILE A 199 -12.19 -16.31 -0.20
N ALA A 200 -11.36 -17.32 0.13
CA ALA A 200 -10.93 -18.34 -0.79
C ALA A 200 -12.07 -19.25 -1.33
N ALA A 201 -13.11 -19.44 -0.53
CA ALA A 201 -14.28 -20.24 -0.89
C ALA A 201 -15.50 -19.35 -1.15
N ALA A 202 -16.32 -19.10 -0.13
CA ALA A 202 -17.59 -18.37 -0.26
C ALA A 202 -17.45 -17.00 -0.93
N GLY A 203 -16.33 -16.31 -0.72
CA GLY A 203 -16.04 -15.02 -1.33
C GLY A 203 -15.88 -15.11 -2.84
N LEU A 204 -14.97 -15.95 -3.30
CA LEU A 204 -14.76 -16.14 -4.74
C LEU A 204 -15.99 -16.80 -5.40
N ASP A 205 -16.64 -17.77 -4.74
CA ASP A 205 -17.88 -18.37 -5.25
C ASP A 205 -18.99 -17.34 -5.45
N GLY A 206 -19.17 -16.43 -4.49
CA GLY A 206 -20.16 -15.38 -4.56
C GLY A 206 -19.88 -14.36 -5.68
N LEU A 207 -18.61 -13.99 -5.87
CA LEU A 207 -18.21 -13.11 -6.96
C LEU A 207 -18.37 -13.78 -8.33
N GLU A 208 -17.99 -15.06 -8.47
CA GLU A 208 -18.17 -15.83 -9.71
C GLU A 208 -19.63 -16.12 -10.03
N ALA A 209 -20.49 -16.30 -9.02
CA ALA A 209 -21.93 -16.45 -9.23
C ALA A 209 -22.59 -15.14 -9.72
N ARG A 210 -22.03 -13.98 -9.36
CA ARG A 210 -22.58 -12.68 -9.73
C ARG A 210 -21.99 -12.14 -11.03
N TYR A 211 -20.73 -12.44 -11.29
CA TYR A 211 -19.99 -11.97 -12.47
C TYR A 211 -19.34 -13.14 -13.22
N ALA A 212 -19.33 -13.07 -14.53
CA ALA A 212 -18.58 -14.01 -15.34
C ALA A 212 -17.07 -13.76 -15.20
N VAL A 213 -16.43 -14.35 -14.19
CA VAL A 213 -14.99 -14.24 -13.98
C VAL A 213 -14.24 -15.13 -14.95
N ARG A 214 -13.29 -14.56 -15.71
CA ARG A 214 -12.44 -15.28 -16.66
C ARG A 214 -11.05 -15.49 -16.10
N GLY A 215 -10.56 -16.72 -16.17
CA GLY A 215 -9.20 -17.06 -15.77
C GLY A 215 -9.00 -17.04 -14.25
N ARG A 216 -7.74 -17.01 -13.83
CA ARG A 216 -7.38 -16.96 -12.41
C ARG A 216 -7.38 -15.52 -11.88
N VAL A 217 -7.82 -15.37 -10.64
CA VAL A 217 -7.88 -14.08 -9.93
C VAL A 217 -6.47 -13.59 -9.58
N VAL A 218 -6.27 -12.27 -9.60
CA VAL A 218 -5.09 -11.65 -8.98
C VAL A 218 -5.54 -11.01 -7.66
N VAL A 219 -4.74 -11.20 -6.61
CA VAL A 219 -5.01 -10.63 -5.28
C VAL A 219 -3.93 -9.62 -4.90
N ALA A 220 -4.34 -8.48 -4.35
CA ALA A 220 -3.43 -7.39 -4.03
C ALA A 220 -3.68 -6.82 -2.62
N GLY A 221 -2.66 -6.21 -2.04
CA GLY A 221 -2.75 -5.50 -0.77
C GLY A 221 -1.42 -4.93 -0.31
N ALA A 222 -1.46 -4.05 0.69
CA ALA A 222 -0.27 -3.47 1.30
C ALA A 222 -0.18 -3.76 2.80
N SER A 223 1.03 -3.76 3.34
CA SER A 223 1.27 -3.98 4.77
C SER A 223 0.67 -5.32 5.23
N LEU A 224 -0.22 -5.33 6.23
CA LEU A 224 -0.99 -6.52 6.62
C LEU A 224 -1.88 -7.04 5.47
N GLY A 225 -2.38 -6.14 4.59
CA GLY A 225 -3.10 -6.52 3.37
C GLY A 225 -2.19 -7.27 2.38
N GLY A 226 -0.91 -6.92 2.28
CA GLY A 226 0.09 -7.62 1.48
C GLY A 226 0.39 -9.02 2.00
N LEU A 227 0.51 -9.18 3.33
CA LEU A 227 0.58 -10.49 3.98
C LEU A 227 -0.66 -11.33 3.67
N THR A 228 -1.85 -10.73 3.78
CA THR A 228 -3.12 -11.42 3.52
C THR A 228 -3.25 -11.84 2.06
N ALA A 229 -2.87 -10.98 1.12
CA ALA A 229 -2.85 -11.30 -0.31
C ALA A 229 -1.93 -12.50 -0.61
N LEU A 230 -0.73 -12.53 -0.03
CA LEU A 230 0.18 -13.66 -0.19
C LEU A 230 -0.41 -14.97 0.39
N LEU A 231 -0.90 -14.91 1.63
CA LEU A 231 -1.48 -16.10 2.28
C LEU A 231 -2.72 -16.62 1.55
N LEU A 232 -3.56 -15.70 1.03
CA LEU A 232 -4.72 -16.07 0.22
C LEU A 232 -4.28 -16.69 -1.11
N GLY A 233 -3.29 -16.12 -1.78
CA GLY A 233 -2.73 -16.67 -3.02
C GLY A 233 -2.22 -18.09 -2.83
N LEU A 234 -1.47 -18.35 -1.77
CA LEU A 234 -0.97 -19.70 -1.45
C LEU A 234 -2.09 -20.69 -1.09
N LEU A 235 -3.10 -20.23 -0.35
CA LEU A 235 -4.25 -21.06 0.05
C LEU A 235 -5.14 -21.42 -1.14
N ALA A 236 -5.38 -20.48 -2.04
CA ALA A 236 -6.33 -20.59 -3.14
C ALA A 236 -5.64 -20.70 -4.52
N ALA A 237 -4.41 -21.19 -4.59
CA ALA A 237 -3.60 -21.26 -5.80
C ALA A 237 -4.30 -21.88 -7.03
N PRO A 238 -5.26 -22.83 -6.94
CA PRO A 238 -6.05 -23.26 -8.09
C PRO A 238 -6.89 -22.14 -8.74
N ARG A 239 -7.36 -21.18 -7.96
CA ARG A 239 -8.23 -20.07 -8.39
C ARG A 239 -7.47 -18.74 -8.51
N VAL A 240 -6.42 -18.56 -7.71
CA VAL A 240 -5.56 -17.37 -7.71
C VAL A 240 -4.32 -17.65 -8.55
N GLY A 241 -4.06 -16.80 -9.55
CA GLY A 241 -2.92 -16.93 -10.45
C GLY A 241 -1.78 -16.00 -10.08
N GLY A 242 -2.08 -14.87 -9.42
CA GLY A 242 -1.10 -13.85 -9.08
C GLY A 242 -1.36 -13.18 -7.75
N VAL A 243 -0.28 -12.69 -7.18
CA VAL A 243 -0.26 -11.91 -5.93
C VAL A 243 0.52 -10.62 -6.19
N PHE A 244 -0.02 -9.50 -5.73
CA PHE A 244 0.69 -8.24 -5.66
C PHE A 244 0.74 -7.75 -4.20
N ALA A 245 1.92 -7.84 -3.58
CA ALA A 245 2.13 -7.50 -2.18
C ALA A 245 3.04 -6.28 -2.04
N GLN A 246 2.50 -5.18 -1.51
CA GLN A 246 3.24 -3.94 -1.31
C GLN A 246 3.64 -3.78 0.16
N SER A 247 4.93 -3.61 0.44
CA SER A 247 5.46 -3.40 1.80
C SER A 247 4.90 -4.42 2.80
N GLY A 248 4.84 -5.70 2.42
CA GLY A 248 4.14 -6.74 3.18
C GLY A 248 4.64 -6.89 4.62
N SER A 249 3.72 -7.03 5.58
CA SER A 249 4.03 -7.23 7.00
C SER A 249 4.50 -8.67 7.26
N PHE A 250 5.63 -9.06 6.67
CA PHE A 250 6.22 -10.39 6.80
C PHE A 250 7.10 -10.49 8.05
N PHE A 251 6.50 -10.23 9.22
CA PHE A 251 7.21 -10.14 10.49
C PHE A 251 8.05 -11.38 10.80
N GLN A 252 9.31 -11.12 11.14
CA GLN A 252 10.29 -12.13 11.55
C GLN A 252 10.92 -11.72 12.89
N VAL A 253 11.02 -12.65 13.83
CA VAL A 253 11.60 -12.40 15.17
C VAL A 253 12.98 -11.75 15.09
N ARG A 254 13.77 -12.07 14.06
CA ARG A 254 15.14 -11.55 13.89
C ARG A 254 15.23 -10.10 13.39
N HIS A 255 14.15 -9.55 12.83
CA HIS A 255 14.16 -8.21 12.22
C HIS A 255 13.22 -7.23 12.92
N ASP A 256 12.14 -7.71 13.54
CA ASP A 256 11.02 -6.90 13.96
C ASP A 256 10.85 -6.86 15.49
N ASP A 257 11.93 -6.56 16.22
CA ASP A 257 11.85 -6.39 17.68
C ASP A 257 10.90 -5.26 18.06
N ALA A 258 10.90 -4.19 17.28
CA ALA A 258 9.99 -3.05 17.48
C ALA A 258 8.50 -3.41 17.29
N GLU A 259 8.18 -4.41 16.46
CA GLU A 259 6.83 -4.89 16.19
C GLU A 259 6.38 -6.01 17.15
N SER A 260 7.25 -6.45 18.04
CA SER A 260 6.98 -7.54 19.00
C SER A 260 5.79 -7.25 19.92
N GLY A 261 5.44 -5.97 20.14
CA GLY A 261 4.24 -5.52 20.85
C GLY A 261 2.92 -5.66 20.05
N HIS A 262 2.95 -5.94 18.74
CA HIS A 262 1.74 -6.14 17.95
C HIS A 262 0.98 -7.37 18.44
N ARG A 263 -0.32 -7.22 18.72
CA ARG A 263 -1.18 -8.25 19.34
C ARG A 263 -1.07 -9.63 18.67
N TYR A 264 -0.87 -9.65 17.36
CA TYR A 264 -0.83 -10.87 16.56
C TYR A 264 0.57 -11.23 16.06
N PHE A 265 1.62 -10.58 16.57
CA PHE A 265 2.99 -10.78 16.11
C PHE A 265 3.39 -12.26 16.06
N GLY A 266 3.15 -13.01 17.14
CA GLY A 266 3.51 -14.44 17.20
C GLY A 266 2.72 -15.32 16.19
N ARG A 267 1.49 -14.92 15.80
CA ARG A 267 0.74 -15.61 14.75
C ARG A 267 1.34 -15.32 13.38
N ILE A 268 1.58 -14.05 13.09
CA ILE A 268 2.18 -13.60 11.83
C ILE A 268 3.54 -14.25 11.65
N SER A 269 4.43 -14.14 12.63
CA SER A 269 5.80 -14.67 12.55
C SER A 269 5.83 -16.20 12.31
N ARG A 270 4.93 -16.98 12.92
CA ARG A 270 4.83 -18.41 12.63
C ARG A 270 4.36 -18.72 11.20
N LEU A 271 3.37 -17.97 10.69
CA LEU A 271 2.89 -18.13 9.31
C LEU A 271 3.97 -17.70 8.30
N VAL A 272 4.61 -16.57 8.55
CA VAL A 272 5.73 -16.10 7.74
C VAL A 272 6.85 -17.14 7.72
N GLN A 273 7.23 -17.67 8.88
CA GLN A 273 8.26 -18.71 8.95
C GLN A 273 7.88 -19.96 8.15
N SER A 274 6.60 -20.37 8.16
CA SER A 274 6.16 -21.52 7.37
C SER A 274 6.31 -21.29 5.86
N VAL A 275 6.10 -20.04 5.39
CA VAL A 275 6.34 -19.68 3.98
C VAL A 275 7.85 -19.59 3.69
N LEU A 276 8.64 -19.03 4.60
CA LEU A 276 10.10 -18.97 4.45
C LEU A 276 10.73 -20.37 4.38
N ASP A 277 10.15 -21.37 5.05
CA ASP A 277 10.63 -22.75 5.05
C ASP A 277 10.10 -23.59 3.88
N MET A 278 9.19 -23.03 3.07
CA MET A 278 8.63 -23.72 1.89
C MET A 278 9.74 -24.13 0.93
N ARG A 279 9.74 -25.38 0.48
CA ARG A 279 10.75 -25.94 -0.44
C ARG A 279 10.25 -26.06 -1.86
N HIS A 280 8.95 -26.21 -2.03
CA HIS A 280 8.33 -26.44 -3.33
C HIS A 280 6.90 -25.94 -3.33
N ALA A 281 6.51 -25.22 -4.38
CA ALA A 281 5.14 -24.80 -4.64
C ALA A 281 4.47 -25.83 -5.56
N GLU A 282 3.40 -26.45 -5.09
CA GLU A 282 2.61 -27.38 -5.93
C GLU A 282 1.99 -26.66 -7.14
N GLN A 283 1.60 -25.43 -6.94
CA GLN A 283 1.05 -24.55 -7.98
C GLN A 283 1.78 -23.19 -7.93
N PRO A 284 2.72 -22.94 -8.84
CA PRO A 284 3.42 -21.67 -8.93
C PRO A 284 2.48 -20.49 -9.17
N LEU A 285 2.74 -19.39 -8.47
CA LEU A 285 2.06 -18.10 -8.60
C LEU A 285 2.99 -17.11 -9.31
N VAL A 286 2.40 -16.14 -9.99
CA VAL A 286 3.10 -14.89 -10.35
C VAL A 286 3.03 -13.94 -9.16
N VAL A 287 4.17 -13.56 -8.60
CA VAL A 287 4.24 -12.72 -7.39
C VAL A 287 4.98 -11.44 -7.69
N GLY A 288 4.27 -10.32 -7.72
CA GLY A 288 4.86 -8.99 -7.73
C GLY A 288 4.94 -8.46 -6.31
N MET A 289 6.09 -7.92 -5.95
CA MET A 289 6.30 -7.29 -4.64
C MET A 289 6.93 -5.91 -4.84
N THR A 290 6.48 -4.94 -4.04
CA THR A 290 7.14 -3.64 -3.93
C THR A 290 7.39 -3.30 -2.47
N CYS A 291 8.47 -2.60 -2.18
CA CYS A 291 8.77 -2.12 -0.83
C CYS A 291 9.69 -0.90 -0.91
N GLY A 292 9.51 0.06 -0.03
CA GLY A 292 10.46 1.16 0.10
C GLY A 292 11.82 0.64 0.56
N ALA A 293 12.90 1.02 -0.14
CA ALA A 293 14.25 0.53 0.16
C ALA A 293 14.74 0.89 1.58
N LEU A 294 14.16 1.95 2.16
CA LEU A 294 14.47 2.45 3.50
C LEU A 294 13.39 2.10 4.55
N GLU A 295 12.37 1.32 4.18
CA GLU A 295 11.38 0.85 5.15
C GLU A 295 12.00 -0.17 6.11
N ASP A 296 11.49 -0.20 7.35
CA ASP A 296 11.95 -1.15 8.36
C ASP A 296 11.71 -2.60 7.97
N ASN A 297 10.62 -2.86 7.23
CA ASN A 297 10.29 -4.19 6.73
C ASN A 297 10.94 -4.53 5.36
N ALA A 298 11.86 -3.71 4.85
CA ALA A 298 12.55 -4.00 3.60
C ALA A 298 13.30 -5.34 3.63
N ALA A 299 14.01 -5.62 4.73
CA ALA A 299 14.68 -6.90 4.93
C ALA A 299 13.72 -8.09 4.87
N ASN A 300 12.56 -7.98 5.51
CA ASN A 300 11.53 -9.01 5.52
C ASN A 300 10.97 -9.28 4.12
N ASN A 301 10.77 -8.23 3.33
CA ASN A 301 10.27 -8.35 1.97
C ASN A 301 11.32 -9.00 1.04
N ARG A 302 12.62 -8.70 1.19
CA ARG A 302 13.72 -9.38 0.48
C ARG A 302 13.80 -10.86 0.80
N ASP A 303 13.71 -11.20 2.10
CA ASP A 303 13.72 -12.59 2.56
C ASP A 303 12.53 -13.37 2.00
N MET A 304 11.33 -12.78 2.04
CA MET A 304 10.12 -13.38 1.51
C MET A 304 10.22 -13.60 0.00
N ALA A 305 10.66 -12.61 -0.77
CA ALA A 305 10.86 -12.74 -2.21
C ALA A 305 11.85 -13.87 -2.54
N THR A 306 12.96 -13.93 -1.80
CA THR A 306 13.97 -14.98 -1.96
C THR A 306 13.40 -16.38 -1.67
N ALA A 307 12.61 -16.51 -0.60
CA ALA A 307 11.99 -17.79 -0.21
C ALA A 307 10.96 -18.27 -1.24
N LEU A 308 10.10 -17.37 -1.70
CA LEU A 308 9.09 -17.68 -2.72
C LEU A 308 9.73 -18.08 -4.05
N HIS A 309 10.77 -17.35 -4.48
CA HIS A 309 11.52 -17.72 -5.68
C HIS A 309 12.17 -19.10 -5.55
N ARG A 310 12.80 -19.39 -4.42
CA ARG A 310 13.39 -20.71 -4.11
C ARG A 310 12.34 -21.83 -4.11
N ALA A 311 11.13 -21.53 -3.70
CA ALA A 311 10.01 -22.49 -3.72
C ALA A 311 9.43 -22.75 -5.13
N GLY A 312 9.86 -21.95 -6.14
CA GLY A 312 9.45 -22.13 -7.54
C GLY A 312 8.33 -21.22 -8.00
N HIS A 313 7.96 -20.18 -7.20
CA HIS A 313 7.10 -19.11 -7.67
C HIS A 313 7.86 -18.19 -8.63
N ASP A 314 7.12 -17.52 -9.52
CA ASP A 314 7.66 -16.51 -10.42
C ASP A 314 7.60 -15.13 -9.75
N VAL A 315 8.71 -14.68 -9.17
CA VAL A 315 8.77 -13.56 -8.23
C VAL A 315 9.53 -12.37 -8.80
N THR A 316 8.96 -11.18 -8.69
CA THR A 316 9.65 -9.92 -8.93
C THR A 316 9.50 -9.03 -7.68
N LEU A 317 10.61 -8.58 -7.11
CA LEU A 317 10.63 -7.55 -6.06
C LEU A 317 11.21 -6.26 -6.63
N THR A 318 10.47 -5.16 -6.51
CA THR A 318 10.91 -3.81 -6.87
C THR A 318 11.03 -2.97 -5.61
N GLU A 319 12.24 -2.50 -5.32
CA GLU A 319 12.47 -1.55 -4.25
C GLU A 319 12.31 -0.12 -4.78
N VAL A 320 11.50 0.67 -4.08
CA VAL A 320 11.20 2.05 -4.46
C VAL A 320 11.89 3.05 -3.52
N ALA A 321 12.23 4.23 -4.04
CA ALA A 321 12.82 5.31 -3.25
C ALA A 321 11.72 6.14 -2.54
N ASP A 322 10.85 5.47 -1.82
CA ASP A 322 9.78 6.03 -0.99
C ASP A 322 9.59 5.15 0.25
N LEU A 323 8.55 5.39 1.04
CA LEU A 323 8.33 4.80 2.34
C LEU A 323 6.95 4.16 2.44
N HIS A 324 6.59 3.67 3.64
CA HIS A 324 5.35 2.94 3.95
C HIS A 324 4.11 3.84 3.90
N ASN A 325 3.66 4.21 2.71
CA ASN A 325 2.53 5.11 2.52
C ASN A 325 1.76 4.83 1.23
N TYR A 326 0.50 5.28 1.17
CA TYR A 326 -0.37 5.03 0.03
C TYR A 326 0.09 5.68 -1.28
N THR A 327 0.81 6.79 -1.22
CA THR A 327 1.34 7.42 -2.44
C THR A 327 2.46 6.58 -3.05
N ALA A 328 3.36 6.02 -2.23
CA ALA A 328 4.37 5.08 -2.68
C ALA A 328 3.73 3.83 -3.32
N TRP A 329 2.68 3.30 -2.70
CA TRP A 329 1.95 2.15 -3.23
C TRP A 329 1.21 2.49 -4.52
N ARG A 330 0.58 3.67 -4.60
CA ARG A 330 -0.06 4.19 -5.82
C ARG A 330 0.94 4.31 -6.97
N ASP A 331 2.08 4.93 -6.71
CA ASP A 331 3.07 5.24 -7.73
C ASP A 331 3.73 3.97 -8.30
N ALA A 332 3.72 2.89 -7.52
CA ALA A 332 4.25 1.58 -7.93
C ALA A 332 3.22 0.66 -8.60
N LEU A 333 1.95 1.07 -8.77
CA LEU A 333 0.95 0.24 -9.47
C LEU A 333 1.36 -0.04 -10.91
N ASP A 334 1.86 0.96 -11.63
CA ASP A 334 2.43 0.78 -12.95
C ASP A 334 3.94 1.06 -12.93
N PRO A 335 4.81 0.13 -13.38
CA PRO A 335 4.47 -1.12 -14.09
C PRO A 335 4.23 -2.35 -13.20
N CYS A 336 4.45 -2.27 -11.86
CA CYS A 336 4.63 -3.48 -11.04
C CYS A 336 3.36 -4.36 -10.95
N LEU A 337 2.19 -3.77 -10.67
CA LEU A 337 0.93 -4.51 -10.71
C LEU A 337 0.54 -4.85 -12.15
N THR A 338 0.73 -3.93 -13.09
CA THR A 338 0.44 -4.14 -14.53
C THR A 338 1.13 -5.41 -15.06
N ASP A 339 2.38 -5.64 -14.70
CA ASP A 339 3.14 -6.83 -15.13
C ASP A 339 2.56 -8.12 -14.55
N VAL A 340 2.13 -8.11 -13.27
CA VAL A 340 1.46 -9.28 -12.66
C VAL A 340 0.15 -9.57 -13.37
N LEU A 341 -0.68 -8.54 -13.60
CA LEU A 341 -1.99 -8.67 -14.25
C LEU A 341 -1.82 -9.26 -15.67
N ARG A 342 -0.92 -8.71 -16.48
CA ARG A 342 -0.64 -9.22 -17.83
C ARG A 342 -0.20 -10.68 -17.81
N ARG A 343 0.78 -11.02 -16.97
CA ARG A 343 1.32 -12.39 -16.89
C ARG A 343 0.28 -13.42 -16.46
N VAL A 344 -0.67 -13.04 -15.62
CA VAL A 344 -1.75 -13.96 -15.18
C VAL A 344 -2.87 -14.01 -16.20
N TRP A 345 -3.26 -12.89 -16.79
CA TRP A 345 -4.44 -12.79 -17.63
C TRP A 345 -4.17 -13.14 -19.10
N ASP A 346 -2.94 -12.90 -19.62
CA ASP A 346 -2.57 -13.26 -20.98
C ASP A 346 -2.33 -14.78 -21.15
N HIS A 347 -1.97 -15.49 -20.07
CA HIS A 347 -1.73 -16.94 -20.10
C HIS A 347 -2.99 -17.77 -19.75
N GLY A 348 -4.13 -17.14 -19.51
CA GLY A 348 -5.40 -17.76 -19.13
C GLY A 348 -6.45 -17.83 -20.26
N GLY A 349 -6.05 -17.63 -21.52
CA GLY A 349 -6.89 -17.72 -22.70
C GLY A 349 -6.83 -19.08 -23.38
#